data_33f1d55c99375c90bd1249dd05a2572d
#
_entry.id   33f1d55c99375c90bd1249dd05a2572d
#
_cell.length_a   1.000
_cell.length_b   1.000
_cell.length_c   1.000
_cell.angle_alpha   90.00
_cell.angle_beta   90.00
_cell.angle_gamma   90.00
#
_symmetry.space_group_name_H-M   'P 1'
#
loop_
_entity.id
_entity.type
_entity.pdbx_description
1 polymer ?
#
loop_
_entity_poly.entity_id
_entity_poly.type
_entity_poly.pdbx_seq_one_letter_code
_entity_poly.pdbx_strand_id
1 'polypeptide(L)'
;MNQKKAGVLLSYGQTILSTLISLTYTPVMLRLLGQSEYGLYTLVNGFVSNLSLLSFGMGSAYMRYYSRAEAQDGEDGVARINGMFMTIFFAISLLCLLTGGVLVANVKNIFAAKLTAKELDTAKILMALLVVNIAASFPASVFFSYITAKERFLFQRLVGMLRTVLNPIVMLPLLLMGYGSIALVLVTLILTAISDAVSICYCVKKLRMRITFGRFDFGLLRDMAGFSFFIFLNEIINQINWTVDTTLLGIISGTAATAIYGVGAQINQYYMALSTSISGVFTPQINRIVARGEGDEQLTRLFTRVGRIQFMLLMLVLTGFIFVGMPFIQAWGGAEYAPAYWVALLLIGPVTVPLIQNIGIEIQRAKNMHQFRSKVYFCMAIGNAIVSVPLGMKFGGIGCALGTAISMIVGNGFIMNWYYQTHIGLDMVYFWKRILGIVPAMLPAIALGVAAVRLHTFTGYSGVLMFAVPYAAVYAAGLYRFAMDESERDMVRSVVRKIRR
;
A
#
# COMPACT_ATOMS: atom_id res chain seq x y z
N MET A 1 -27.00 12.69 -6.47
CA MET A 1 -26.11 11.52 -6.56
C MET A 1 -25.95 10.94 -5.15
N ASN A 2 -26.19 9.64 -4.95
CA ASN A 2 -26.12 9.03 -3.61
C ASN A 2 -24.67 9.16 -3.08
N GLN A 3 -24.48 9.70 -1.87
CA GLN A 3 -23.14 9.97 -1.28
C GLN A 3 -22.22 8.76 -1.29
N LYS A 4 -22.77 7.55 -1.11
CA LYS A 4 -22.02 6.29 -1.19
C LYS A 4 -21.46 6.04 -2.59
N LYS A 5 -22.28 6.21 -3.65
CA LYS A 5 -21.81 6.02 -5.04
C LYS A 5 -20.79 7.07 -5.47
N ALA A 6 -21.00 8.32 -5.06
CA ALA A 6 -20.04 9.40 -5.29
C ALA A 6 -18.71 9.14 -4.55
N GLY A 7 -18.76 8.71 -3.30
CA GLY A 7 -17.58 8.37 -2.51
C GLY A 7 -16.74 7.26 -3.13
N VAL A 8 -17.37 6.20 -3.65
CA VAL A 8 -16.68 5.11 -4.34
C VAL A 8 -16.00 5.59 -5.62
N LEU A 9 -16.72 6.34 -6.47
CA LEU A 9 -16.16 6.86 -7.72
C LEU A 9 -14.97 7.80 -7.46
N LEU A 10 -15.11 8.70 -6.47
CA LEU A 10 -14.03 9.59 -6.08
C LEU A 10 -12.85 8.86 -5.42
N SER A 11 -13.09 7.71 -4.75
CA SER A 11 -12.00 6.88 -4.23
C SER A 11 -11.11 6.35 -5.34
N TYR A 12 -11.71 5.84 -6.42
CA TYR A 12 -10.94 5.42 -7.61
C TYR A 12 -10.25 6.61 -8.28
N GLY A 13 -10.96 7.74 -8.43
CA GLY A 13 -10.38 8.97 -8.95
C GLY A 13 -9.17 9.44 -8.12
N GLN A 14 -9.26 9.39 -6.80
CA GLN A 14 -8.16 9.72 -5.90
C GLN A 14 -6.97 8.77 -6.06
N THR A 15 -7.22 7.46 -6.16
CA THR A 15 -6.14 6.47 -6.36
C THR A 15 -5.43 6.69 -7.69
N ILE A 16 -6.17 6.89 -8.78
CA ILE A 16 -5.58 7.19 -10.10
C ILE A 16 -4.78 8.49 -10.06
N LEU A 17 -5.37 9.55 -9.51
CA LEU A 17 -4.72 10.86 -9.38
C LEU A 17 -3.43 10.77 -8.56
N SER A 18 -3.47 10.11 -7.39
CA SER A 18 -2.29 9.94 -6.54
C SER A 18 -1.20 9.13 -7.21
N THR A 19 -1.55 8.08 -7.96
CA THR A 19 -0.59 7.26 -8.71
C THR A 19 0.05 8.08 -9.85
N LEU A 20 -0.73 8.83 -10.61
CA LEU A 20 -0.21 9.68 -11.69
C LEU A 20 0.69 10.78 -11.15
N ILE A 21 0.28 11.47 -10.10
CA ILE A 21 1.08 12.50 -9.44
C ILE A 21 2.38 11.87 -8.90
N SER A 22 2.30 10.75 -8.21
CA SER A 22 3.49 10.09 -7.67
C SER A 22 4.44 9.66 -8.80
N LEU A 23 3.92 9.10 -9.90
CA LEU A 23 4.73 8.67 -11.04
C LEU A 23 5.47 9.82 -11.72
N THR A 24 4.87 11.02 -11.76
CA THR A 24 5.47 12.20 -12.38
C THR A 24 6.33 13.03 -11.42
N TYR A 25 5.92 13.10 -10.15
CA TYR A 25 6.60 13.87 -9.11
C TYR A 25 7.87 13.18 -8.59
N THR A 26 7.79 11.86 -8.35
CA THR A 26 8.92 11.12 -7.74
C THR A 26 10.23 11.26 -8.52
N PRO A 27 10.29 11.15 -9.86
CA PRO A 27 11.55 11.33 -10.60
C PRO A 27 12.16 12.72 -10.42
N VAL A 28 11.34 13.76 -10.35
CA VAL A 28 11.82 15.12 -10.11
C VAL A 28 12.40 15.23 -8.69
N MET A 29 11.68 14.68 -7.72
CA MET A 29 12.12 14.62 -6.33
C MET A 29 13.44 13.85 -6.17
N LEU A 30 13.59 12.68 -6.81
CA LEU A 30 14.81 11.88 -6.76
C LEU A 30 16.02 12.64 -7.31
N ARG A 31 15.85 13.33 -8.45
CA ARG A 31 16.93 14.13 -9.06
C ARG A 31 17.32 15.36 -8.25
N LEU A 32 16.36 16.02 -7.59
CA LEU A 32 16.63 17.20 -6.80
C LEU A 32 17.23 16.88 -5.43
N LEU A 33 16.84 15.78 -4.80
CA LEU A 33 17.39 15.32 -3.52
C LEU A 33 18.74 14.62 -3.67
N GLY A 34 18.89 13.85 -4.75
CA GLY A 34 19.97 12.89 -4.88
C GLY A 34 19.78 11.64 -4.01
N GLN A 35 20.64 10.64 -4.24
CA GLN A 35 20.50 9.30 -3.65
C GLN A 35 20.65 9.29 -2.12
N SER A 36 21.61 10.04 -1.57
CA SER A 36 21.87 10.05 -0.13
C SER A 36 20.70 10.65 0.65
N GLU A 37 20.20 11.84 0.27
CA GLU A 37 19.09 12.50 0.98
C GLU A 37 17.77 11.75 0.83
N TYR A 38 17.46 11.21 -0.36
CA TYR A 38 16.27 10.39 -0.54
C TYR A 38 16.34 9.10 0.28
N GLY A 39 17.52 8.47 0.33
CA GLY A 39 17.76 7.30 1.16
C GLY A 39 17.61 7.59 2.65
N LEU A 40 18.15 8.72 3.11
CA LEU A 40 17.99 9.17 4.48
C LEU A 40 16.52 9.41 4.84
N TYR A 41 15.79 10.12 3.98
CA TYR A 41 14.33 10.31 4.14
C TYR A 41 13.59 8.98 4.22
N THR A 42 13.87 8.06 3.28
CA THR A 42 13.21 6.75 3.21
C THR A 42 13.51 5.91 4.47
N LEU A 43 14.76 5.92 4.93
CA LEU A 43 15.18 5.25 6.15
C LEU A 43 14.45 5.78 7.38
N VAL A 44 14.52 7.10 7.60
CA VAL A 44 13.92 7.72 8.79
C VAL A 44 12.40 7.59 8.77
N ASN A 45 11.77 7.78 7.61
CA ASN A 45 10.33 7.61 7.47
C ASN A 45 9.90 6.16 7.72
N GLY A 46 10.60 5.17 7.18
CA GLY A 46 10.35 3.75 7.45
C GLY A 46 10.48 3.41 8.93
N PHE A 47 11.54 3.92 9.59
CA PHE A 47 11.77 3.67 11.01
C PHE A 47 10.70 4.30 11.89
N VAL A 48 10.36 5.58 11.66
CA VAL A 48 9.37 6.33 12.46
C VAL A 48 7.94 5.85 12.19
N SER A 49 7.64 5.36 10.98
CA SER A 49 6.31 4.82 10.64
C SER A 49 5.89 3.65 11.55
N ASN A 50 6.85 2.93 12.17
CA ASN A 50 6.54 1.90 13.16
C ASN A 50 5.81 2.46 14.40
N LEU A 51 5.94 3.76 14.71
CA LEU A 51 5.19 4.40 15.79
C LEU A 51 3.68 4.45 15.53
N SER A 52 3.24 4.33 14.27
CA SER A 52 1.81 4.23 13.94
C SER A 52 1.14 2.98 14.53
N LEU A 53 1.92 1.94 14.85
CA LEU A 53 1.46 0.74 15.55
C LEU A 53 0.92 1.06 16.95
N LEU A 54 1.33 2.16 17.56
CA LEU A 54 0.78 2.64 18.84
C LEU A 54 -0.71 2.98 18.76
N SER A 55 -1.30 3.09 17.55
CA SER A 55 -2.75 3.22 17.39
C SER A 55 -3.52 2.01 17.90
N PHE A 56 -2.88 0.85 18.05
CA PHE A 56 -3.47 -0.43 18.49
C PHE A 56 -4.74 -0.81 17.72
N GLY A 57 -4.91 -0.37 16.47
CA GLY A 57 -6.14 -0.64 15.69
C GLY A 57 -7.39 0.07 16.19
N MET A 58 -7.24 1.06 17.08
CA MET A 58 -8.36 1.77 17.71
C MET A 58 -9.26 2.51 16.72
N GLY A 59 -8.74 2.92 15.56
CA GLY A 59 -9.55 3.54 14.51
C GLY A 59 -10.69 2.64 14.01
N SER A 60 -10.43 1.33 13.87
CA SER A 60 -11.46 0.34 13.51
C SER A 60 -12.44 0.07 14.64
N ALA A 61 -11.96 0.10 15.89
CA ALA A 61 -12.82 -0.03 17.06
C ALA A 61 -13.82 1.12 17.16
N TYR A 62 -13.41 2.35 16.86
CA TYR A 62 -14.28 3.51 16.88
C TYR A 62 -15.59 3.28 16.11
N MET A 63 -15.52 2.78 14.88
CA MET A 63 -16.71 2.54 14.06
C MET A 63 -17.72 1.59 14.70
N ARG A 64 -17.22 0.51 15.31
CA ARG A 64 -18.05 -0.49 15.99
C ARG A 64 -18.75 0.10 17.20
N TYR A 65 -18.01 0.80 18.07
CA TYR A 65 -18.55 1.35 19.32
C TYR A 65 -19.42 2.59 19.07
N TYR A 66 -19.10 3.40 18.05
CA TYR A 66 -19.94 4.47 17.56
C TYR A 66 -21.34 3.95 17.18
N SER A 67 -21.41 2.95 16.28
CA SER A 67 -22.69 2.40 15.80
C SER A 67 -23.51 1.79 16.93
N ARG A 68 -22.85 1.14 17.91
CA ARG A 68 -23.51 0.60 19.09
C ARG A 68 -24.08 1.70 19.99
N ALA A 69 -23.29 2.73 20.27
CA ALA A 69 -23.72 3.85 21.11
C ALA A 69 -24.84 4.69 20.46
N GLU A 70 -24.75 4.90 19.13
CA GLU A 70 -25.80 5.59 18.38
C GLU A 70 -27.13 4.83 18.43
N ALA A 71 -27.11 3.50 18.39
CA ALA A 71 -28.30 2.66 18.44
C ALA A 71 -28.90 2.53 19.85
N GLN A 72 -28.07 2.56 20.91
CA GLN A 72 -28.51 2.36 22.30
C GLN A 72 -28.86 3.66 23.05
N ASP A 73 -27.99 4.67 22.93
CA ASP A 73 -28.02 5.89 23.73
C ASP A 73 -28.13 7.17 22.89
N GLY A 74 -28.26 7.06 21.56
CA GLY A 74 -28.39 8.19 20.65
C GLY A 74 -27.17 9.13 20.66
N GLU A 75 -27.42 10.44 20.54
CA GLU A 75 -26.36 11.46 20.45
C GLU A 75 -25.51 11.58 21.72
N ASP A 76 -26.10 11.36 22.89
CA ASP A 76 -25.38 11.46 24.17
C ASP A 76 -24.42 10.27 24.36
N GLY A 77 -24.83 9.08 23.91
CA GLY A 77 -23.93 7.92 23.85
C GLY A 77 -22.76 8.15 22.91
N VAL A 78 -23.04 8.70 21.73
CA VAL A 78 -22.00 9.07 20.77
C VAL A 78 -21.04 10.13 21.33
N ALA A 79 -21.55 11.14 22.05
CA ALA A 79 -20.71 12.17 22.67
C ALA A 79 -19.76 11.60 23.74
N ARG A 80 -20.22 10.59 24.52
CA ARG A 80 -19.38 9.86 25.48
C ARG A 80 -18.30 9.04 24.79
N ILE A 81 -18.63 8.32 23.70
CA ILE A 81 -17.67 7.56 22.91
C ILE A 81 -16.62 8.51 22.30
N ASN A 82 -17.03 9.64 21.74
CA ASN A 82 -16.10 10.64 21.23
C ASN A 82 -15.11 11.12 22.28
N GLY A 83 -15.59 11.42 23.50
CA GLY A 83 -14.74 11.84 24.61
C GLY A 83 -13.76 10.76 25.06
N MET A 84 -14.23 9.51 25.16
CA MET A 84 -13.39 8.37 25.51
C MET A 84 -12.30 8.10 24.50
N PHE A 85 -12.62 8.04 23.20
CA PHE A 85 -11.63 7.86 22.15
C PHE A 85 -10.65 9.04 22.08
N MET A 86 -11.13 10.27 22.29
CA MET A 86 -10.25 11.44 22.33
C MET A 86 -9.23 11.30 23.46
N THR A 87 -9.65 10.89 24.66
CA THR A 87 -8.75 10.66 25.81
C THR A 87 -7.73 9.57 25.50
N ILE A 88 -8.16 8.45 24.92
CA ILE A 88 -7.28 7.33 24.54
C ILE A 88 -6.25 7.82 23.51
N PHE A 89 -6.67 8.52 22.44
CA PHE A 89 -5.75 8.97 21.41
C PHE A 89 -4.82 10.09 21.88
N PHE A 90 -5.22 10.93 22.83
CA PHE A 90 -4.30 11.85 23.50
C PHE A 90 -3.25 11.11 24.33
N ALA A 91 -3.63 10.07 25.07
CA ALA A 91 -2.67 9.23 25.80
C ALA A 91 -1.69 8.52 24.84
N ILE A 92 -2.19 7.99 23.73
CA ILE A 92 -1.36 7.38 22.66
C ILE A 92 -0.42 8.43 22.03
N SER A 93 -0.91 9.63 21.76
CA SER A 93 -0.10 10.73 21.24
C SER A 93 1.04 11.11 22.19
N LEU A 94 0.76 11.21 23.48
CA LEU A 94 1.79 11.45 24.50
C LEU A 94 2.81 10.31 24.56
N LEU A 95 2.36 9.07 24.55
CA LEU A 95 3.23 7.88 24.47
C LEU A 95 4.10 7.91 23.20
N CYS A 96 3.53 8.29 22.06
CA CYS A 96 4.28 8.45 20.80
C CYS A 96 5.33 9.54 20.89
N LEU A 97 5.03 10.68 21.51
CA LEU A 97 6.01 11.75 21.75
C LEU A 97 7.14 11.32 22.69
N LEU A 98 6.81 10.57 23.74
CA LEU A 98 7.82 10.06 24.68
C LEU A 98 8.73 9.01 24.00
N THR A 99 8.16 8.00 23.37
CA THR A 99 8.93 6.96 22.67
C THR A 99 9.69 7.53 21.48
N GLY A 100 9.06 8.39 20.69
CA GLY A 100 9.69 9.11 19.60
C GLY A 100 10.82 10.04 20.07
N GLY A 101 10.64 10.74 21.20
CA GLY A 101 11.67 11.56 21.82
C GLY A 101 12.91 10.75 22.22
N VAL A 102 12.70 9.54 22.79
CA VAL A 102 13.79 8.60 23.08
C VAL A 102 14.51 8.18 21.80
N LEU A 103 13.78 7.90 20.71
CA LEU A 103 14.38 7.56 19.43
C LEU A 103 15.21 8.71 18.85
N VAL A 104 14.68 9.93 18.89
CA VAL A 104 15.39 11.17 18.45
C VAL A 104 16.66 11.40 19.26
N ALA A 105 16.62 11.18 20.57
CA ALA A 105 17.80 11.32 21.44
C ALA A 105 18.88 10.28 21.11
N ASN A 106 18.47 9.07 20.67
CA ASN A 106 19.37 7.95 20.38
C ASN A 106 19.72 7.78 18.91
N VAL A 107 19.38 8.72 18.01
CA VAL A 107 19.67 8.64 16.57
C VAL A 107 21.14 8.28 16.30
N LYS A 108 22.08 8.91 17.03
CA LYS A 108 23.51 8.64 16.90
C LYS A 108 23.84 7.18 17.22
N ASN A 109 23.29 6.66 18.31
CA ASN A 109 23.57 5.27 18.71
C ASN A 109 22.98 4.24 17.74
N ILE A 110 21.84 4.56 17.11
CA ILE A 110 21.15 3.66 16.18
C ILE A 110 21.84 3.62 14.82
N PHE A 111 22.29 4.78 14.31
CA PHE A 111 22.72 4.91 12.91
C PHE A 111 24.19 5.33 12.74
N ALA A 112 24.97 5.58 13.83
CA ALA A 112 26.35 6.07 13.74
C ALA A 112 27.28 5.22 12.89
N ALA A 113 27.01 3.90 12.80
CA ALA A 113 27.89 2.97 12.07
C ALA A 113 27.89 3.20 10.54
N LYS A 114 26.85 3.84 9.98
CA LYS A 114 26.64 3.92 8.53
C LYS A 114 26.28 5.30 7.99
N LEU A 115 25.96 6.26 8.86
CA LEU A 115 25.64 7.62 8.47
C LEU A 115 26.79 8.58 8.80
N THR A 116 27.01 9.55 7.93
CA THR A 116 27.93 10.67 8.17
C THR A 116 27.39 11.61 9.25
N ALA A 117 28.25 12.41 9.85
CA ALA A 117 27.84 13.39 10.87
C ALA A 117 26.72 14.32 10.39
N LYS A 118 26.81 14.80 9.13
CA LYS A 118 25.77 15.63 8.51
C LYS A 118 24.46 14.90 8.34
N GLU A 119 24.49 13.64 7.88
CA GLU A 119 23.29 12.81 7.74
C GLU A 119 22.63 12.51 9.09
N LEU A 120 23.43 12.32 10.16
CA LEU A 120 22.92 12.12 11.52
C LEU A 120 22.17 13.34 12.05
N ASP A 121 22.69 14.55 11.82
CA ASP A 121 22.03 15.79 12.24
C ASP A 121 20.74 16.00 11.46
N THR A 122 20.75 15.76 10.14
CA THR A 122 19.55 15.80 9.31
C THR A 122 18.53 14.73 9.72
N ALA A 123 18.97 13.49 9.97
CA ALA A 123 18.12 12.40 10.47
C ALA A 123 17.41 12.75 11.77
N LYS A 124 18.11 13.41 12.69
CA LYS A 124 17.54 13.87 13.97
C LYS A 124 16.39 14.86 13.76
N ILE A 125 16.55 15.82 12.86
CA ILE A 125 15.52 16.81 12.52
C ILE A 125 14.33 16.12 11.83
N LEU A 126 14.60 15.28 10.82
CA LEU A 126 13.56 14.52 10.10
C LEU A 126 12.75 13.65 11.06
N MET A 127 13.44 12.93 11.95
CA MET A 127 12.80 12.04 12.93
C MET A 127 11.92 12.85 13.90
N ALA A 128 12.39 13.98 14.41
CA ALA A 128 11.60 14.84 15.29
C ALA A 128 10.33 15.35 14.61
N LEU A 129 10.44 15.86 13.39
CA LEU A 129 9.28 16.33 12.60
C LEU A 129 8.28 15.21 12.29
N LEU A 130 8.75 14.01 11.92
CA LEU A 130 7.89 12.86 11.64
C LEU A 130 7.20 12.34 12.91
N VAL A 131 7.90 12.31 14.05
CA VAL A 131 7.31 11.95 15.34
C VAL A 131 6.19 12.91 15.72
N VAL A 132 6.39 14.22 15.58
CA VAL A 132 5.36 15.22 15.80
C VAL A 132 4.17 15.03 14.86
N ASN A 133 4.44 14.75 13.58
CA ASN A 133 3.40 14.50 12.59
C ASN A 133 2.52 13.29 12.96
N ILE A 134 3.13 12.17 13.33
CA ILE A 134 2.39 10.96 13.73
C ILE A 134 1.63 11.20 15.05
N ALA A 135 2.28 11.81 16.03
CA ALA A 135 1.65 12.10 17.33
C ALA A 135 0.42 13.01 17.17
N ALA A 136 0.51 14.05 16.34
CA ALA A 136 -0.60 14.98 16.08
C ALA A 136 -1.76 14.28 15.33
N SER A 137 -1.48 13.30 14.49
CA SER A 137 -2.50 12.58 13.71
C SER A 137 -3.38 11.67 14.59
N PHE A 138 -2.93 11.23 15.78
CA PHE A 138 -3.72 10.37 16.64
C PHE A 138 -5.01 11.05 17.15
N PRO A 139 -5.01 12.21 17.81
CA PRO A 139 -6.25 12.89 18.19
C PRO A 139 -7.10 13.28 16.96
N ALA A 140 -6.47 13.69 15.86
CA ALA A 140 -7.16 14.03 14.63
C ALA A 140 -7.93 12.85 14.02
N SER A 141 -7.47 11.61 14.24
CA SER A 141 -8.11 10.39 13.74
C SER A 141 -9.52 10.16 14.29
N VAL A 142 -9.87 10.72 15.47
CA VAL A 142 -11.23 10.67 16.03
C VAL A 142 -12.20 11.42 15.13
N PHE A 143 -11.82 12.63 14.69
CA PHE A 143 -12.65 13.44 13.79
C PHE A 143 -12.79 12.78 12.42
N PHE A 144 -11.71 12.21 11.90
CA PHE A 144 -11.74 11.47 10.64
C PHE A 144 -12.65 10.24 10.72
N SER A 145 -12.61 9.50 11.83
CA SER A 145 -13.47 8.35 12.08
C SER A 145 -14.94 8.77 12.25
N TYR A 146 -15.21 9.92 12.90
CA TYR A 146 -16.55 10.47 13.04
C TYR A 146 -17.15 10.88 11.67
N ILE A 147 -16.37 11.52 10.80
CA ILE A 147 -16.79 11.86 9.43
C ILE A 147 -17.16 10.59 8.66
N THR A 148 -16.37 9.52 8.81
CA THR A 148 -16.62 8.19 8.21
C THR A 148 -17.89 7.57 8.75
N ALA A 149 -18.13 7.62 10.09
CA ALA A 149 -19.33 7.11 10.75
C ALA A 149 -20.60 7.84 10.29
N LYS A 150 -20.51 9.16 10.05
CA LYS A 150 -21.59 9.96 9.48
C LYS A 150 -21.71 9.82 7.95
N GLU A 151 -20.99 8.86 7.34
CA GLU A 151 -21.01 8.56 5.89
C GLU A 151 -20.68 9.75 4.98
N ARG A 152 -19.89 10.73 5.46
CA ARG A 152 -19.52 11.93 4.69
C ARG A 152 -18.29 11.69 3.80
N PHE A 153 -18.33 10.63 3.02
CA PHE A 153 -17.21 10.17 2.18
C PHE A 153 -16.76 11.20 1.14
N LEU A 154 -17.70 11.97 0.58
CA LEU A 154 -17.38 13.02 -0.39
C LEU A 154 -16.40 14.05 0.17
N PHE A 155 -16.66 14.54 1.39
CA PHE A 155 -15.78 15.50 2.05
C PHE A 155 -14.37 14.93 2.27
N GLN A 156 -14.29 13.70 2.81
CA GLN A 156 -13.00 13.05 3.05
C GLN A 156 -12.17 12.90 1.77
N ARG A 157 -12.81 12.47 0.67
CA ARG A 157 -12.13 12.26 -0.61
C ARG A 157 -11.66 13.57 -1.22
N LEU A 158 -12.47 14.64 -1.14
CA LEU A 158 -12.08 15.96 -1.62
C LEU A 158 -10.88 16.54 -0.86
N VAL A 159 -10.89 16.45 0.47
CA VAL A 159 -9.74 16.88 1.30
C VAL A 159 -8.49 16.06 0.97
N GLY A 160 -8.63 14.74 0.84
CA GLY A 160 -7.52 13.86 0.44
C GLY A 160 -6.97 14.19 -0.95
N MET A 161 -7.84 14.41 -1.95
CA MET A 161 -7.43 14.79 -3.31
C MET A 161 -6.72 16.14 -3.32
N LEU A 162 -7.26 17.13 -2.60
CA LEU A 162 -6.65 18.46 -2.49
C LEU A 162 -5.25 18.37 -1.89
N ARG A 163 -5.08 17.61 -0.79
CA ARG A 163 -3.78 17.36 -0.19
C ARG A 163 -2.80 16.69 -1.16
N THR A 164 -3.27 15.69 -1.93
CA THR A 164 -2.46 14.97 -2.92
C THR A 164 -1.94 15.91 -4.02
N VAL A 165 -2.78 16.85 -4.48
CA VAL A 165 -2.41 17.83 -5.51
C VAL A 165 -1.52 18.94 -4.94
N LEU A 166 -1.85 19.47 -3.75
CA LEU A 166 -1.07 20.55 -3.13
C LEU A 166 0.34 20.11 -2.73
N ASN A 167 0.53 18.85 -2.34
CA ASN A 167 1.82 18.36 -1.89
C ASN A 167 2.95 18.64 -2.92
N PRO A 168 2.90 18.15 -4.17
CA PRO A 168 3.95 18.44 -5.16
C PRO A 168 4.02 19.92 -5.54
N ILE A 169 2.90 20.64 -5.57
CA ILE A 169 2.87 22.07 -5.93
C ILE A 169 3.66 22.91 -4.92
N VAL A 170 3.51 22.62 -3.63
CA VAL A 170 4.23 23.33 -2.58
C VAL A 170 5.67 22.82 -2.45
N MET A 171 5.86 21.53 -2.66
CA MET A 171 7.13 20.85 -2.46
C MET A 171 8.16 21.19 -3.53
N LEU A 172 7.77 21.19 -4.81
CA LEU A 172 8.71 21.40 -5.93
C LEU A 172 9.47 22.72 -5.83
N PRO A 173 8.84 23.89 -5.56
CA PRO A 173 9.57 25.14 -5.36
C PRO A 173 10.61 25.05 -4.23
N LEU A 174 10.26 24.42 -3.11
CA LEU A 174 11.16 24.30 -1.97
C LEU A 174 12.36 23.39 -2.27
N LEU A 175 12.14 22.31 -3.02
CA LEU A 175 13.24 21.45 -3.48
C LEU A 175 14.15 22.19 -4.46
N LEU A 176 13.60 22.99 -5.37
CA LEU A 176 14.38 23.82 -6.30
C LEU A 176 15.19 24.90 -5.57
N MET A 177 14.71 25.37 -4.42
CA MET A 177 15.46 26.30 -3.52
C MET A 177 16.53 25.60 -2.68
N GLY A 178 16.65 24.26 -2.75
CA GLY A 178 17.69 23.50 -2.07
C GLY A 178 17.41 23.14 -0.61
N TYR A 179 16.14 23.22 -0.16
CA TYR A 179 15.79 22.87 1.24
C TYR A 179 15.81 21.36 1.54
N GLY A 180 16.05 20.50 0.54
CA GLY A 180 16.30 19.07 0.69
C GLY A 180 15.16 18.26 1.36
N SER A 181 15.56 17.19 2.02
CA SER A 181 14.62 16.23 2.64
C SER A 181 13.84 16.82 3.84
N ILE A 182 14.37 17.82 4.51
CA ILE A 182 13.67 18.51 5.61
C ILE A 182 12.39 19.19 5.09
N ALA A 183 12.45 19.82 3.90
CA ALA A 183 11.27 20.41 3.27
C ALA A 183 10.18 19.37 3.00
N LEU A 184 10.55 18.13 2.58
CA LEU A 184 9.61 17.04 2.36
C LEU A 184 8.75 16.75 3.59
N VAL A 185 9.39 16.64 4.73
CA VAL A 185 8.71 16.32 5.99
C VAL A 185 7.93 17.52 6.51
N LEU A 186 8.50 18.73 6.43
CA LEU A 186 7.86 19.95 6.90
C LEU A 186 6.57 20.26 6.11
N VAL A 187 6.61 20.19 4.77
CA VAL A 187 5.41 20.40 3.93
C VAL A 187 4.36 19.32 4.22
N THR A 188 4.78 18.06 4.38
CA THR A 188 3.87 16.98 4.75
C THR A 188 3.21 17.25 6.11
N LEU A 189 3.96 17.70 7.11
CA LEU A 189 3.46 18.07 8.44
C LEU A 189 2.44 19.21 8.35
N ILE A 190 2.79 20.30 7.63
CA ILE A 190 1.90 21.46 7.46
C ILE A 190 0.60 21.08 6.73
N LEU A 191 0.70 20.35 5.62
CA LEU A 191 -0.48 19.92 4.87
C LEU A 191 -1.34 18.93 5.66
N THR A 192 -0.73 18.09 6.48
CA THR A 192 -1.46 17.22 7.42
C THR A 192 -2.20 18.06 8.45
N ALA A 193 -1.51 18.98 9.12
CA ALA A 193 -2.10 19.86 10.11
C ALA A 193 -3.27 20.70 9.54
N ILE A 194 -3.12 21.23 8.32
CA ILE A 194 -4.21 21.94 7.63
C ILE A 194 -5.38 21.01 7.36
N SER A 195 -5.14 19.80 6.85
CA SER A 195 -6.19 18.82 6.56
C SER A 195 -6.93 18.40 7.83
N ASP A 196 -6.20 18.24 8.94
CA ASP A 196 -6.76 17.90 10.24
C ASP A 196 -7.58 19.07 10.80
N ALA A 197 -7.09 20.30 10.72
CA ALA A 197 -7.81 21.49 11.13
C ALA A 197 -9.12 21.68 10.32
N VAL A 198 -9.09 21.45 9.01
CA VAL A 198 -10.28 21.48 8.14
C VAL A 198 -11.27 20.40 8.55
N SER A 199 -10.80 19.19 8.87
CA SER A 199 -11.65 18.07 9.33
C SER A 199 -12.27 18.34 10.70
N ILE A 200 -11.49 18.90 11.64
CA ILE A 200 -11.97 19.33 12.97
C ILE A 200 -13.04 20.43 12.81
N CYS A 201 -12.75 21.47 12.03
CA CYS A 201 -13.69 22.55 11.77
C CYS A 201 -15.01 22.04 11.15
N TYR A 202 -14.92 21.10 10.21
CA TYR A 202 -16.08 20.45 9.60
C TYR A 202 -16.91 19.66 10.63
N CYS A 203 -16.26 18.87 11.48
CA CYS A 203 -16.93 18.12 12.55
C CYS A 203 -17.64 19.04 13.55
N VAL A 204 -16.97 20.09 14.01
CA VAL A 204 -17.52 21.00 15.03
C VAL A 204 -18.61 21.89 14.43
N LYS A 205 -18.35 22.58 13.31
CA LYS A 205 -19.27 23.56 12.75
C LYS A 205 -20.40 22.94 11.91
N LYS A 206 -20.10 21.96 11.07
CA LYS A 206 -21.07 21.39 10.14
C LYS A 206 -21.80 20.17 10.68
N LEU A 207 -21.06 19.26 11.31
CA LEU A 207 -21.62 18.03 11.87
C LEU A 207 -22.08 18.19 13.33
N ARG A 208 -21.76 19.33 13.98
CA ARG A 208 -22.11 19.63 15.38
C ARG A 208 -21.67 18.49 16.32
N MET A 209 -20.47 17.96 16.10
CA MET A 209 -19.91 16.89 16.90
C MET A 209 -19.85 17.31 18.38
N ARG A 210 -20.46 16.51 19.24
CA ARG A 210 -20.40 16.71 20.69
C ARG A 210 -19.33 15.76 21.26
N ILE A 211 -18.55 16.28 22.20
CA ILE A 211 -17.52 15.53 22.93
C ILE A 211 -17.80 15.74 24.41
N THR A 212 -18.06 14.65 25.12
CA THR A 212 -18.31 14.69 26.56
C THR A 212 -17.23 13.90 27.28
N PHE A 213 -16.40 14.62 28.05
CA PHE A 213 -15.42 14.02 28.92
C PHE A 213 -16.13 13.64 30.23
N GLY A 214 -16.44 12.36 30.41
CA GLY A 214 -17.10 11.81 31.61
C GLY A 214 -16.19 10.89 32.40
N ARG A 215 -16.77 10.12 33.33
CA ARG A 215 -16.04 9.05 34.01
C ARG A 215 -15.55 8.03 32.97
N PHE A 216 -14.26 7.72 33.04
CA PHE A 216 -13.63 6.76 32.16
C PHE A 216 -14.16 5.36 32.45
N ASP A 217 -14.78 4.72 31.45
CA ASP A 217 -15.33 3.37 31.58
C ASP A 217 -14.26 2.33 31.29
N PHE A 218 -13.62 1.81 32.34
CA PHE A 218 -12.60 0.78 32.23
C PHE A 218 -13.15 -0.56 31.71
N GLY A 219 -14.43 -0.88 31.92
CA GLY A 219 -15.07 -2.06 31.37
C GLY A 219 -15.14 -1.99 29.86
N LEU A 220 -15.62 -0.86 29.35
CA LEU A 220 -15.66 -0.57 27.90
C LEU A 220 -14.25 -0.54 27.30
N LEU A 221 -13.26 0.05 27.98
CA LEU A 221 -11.86 0.04 27.52
C LEU A 221 -11.32 -1.38 27.38
N ARG A 222 -11.58 -2.26 28.32
CA ARG A 222 -11.15 -3.66 28.29
C ARG A 222 -11.76 -4.40 27.10
N ASP A 223 -13.05 -4.19 26.84
CA ASP A 223 -13.73 -4.78 25.67
C ASP A 223 -13.15 -4.25 24.35
N MET A 224 -12.89 -2.95 24.30
CA MET A 224 -12.25 -2.31 23.14
C MET A 224 -10.84 -2.83 22.91
N ALA A 225 -10.03 -2.96 23.96
CA ALA A 225 -8.67 -3.48 23.87
C ALA A 225 -8.65 -4.93 23.35
N GLY A 226 -9.56 -5.78 23.84
CA GLY A 226 -9.70 -7.15 23.35
C GLY A 226 -10.02 -7.23 21.85
N PHE A 227 -10.94 -6.39 21.37
CA PHE A 227 -11.26 -6.31 19.94
C PHE A 227 -10.10 -5.73 19.13
N SER A 228 -9.49 -4.66 19.60
CA SER A 228 -8.40 -3.98 18.91
C SER A 228 -7.12 -4.82 18.84
N PHE A 229 -6.89 -5.70 19.80
CA PHE A 229 -5.69 -6.55 19.84
C PHE A 229 -5.52 -7.41 18.58
N PHE A 230 -6.60 -8.00 18.06
CA PHE A 230 -6.53 -8.79 16.82
C PHE A 230 -6.27 -7.92 15.60
N ILE A 231 -6.79 -6.68 15.57
CA ILE A 231 -6.50 -5.73 14.50
C ILE A 231 -5.04 -5.28 14.58
N PHE A 232 -4.56 -4.98 15.77
CA PHE A 232 -3.17 -4.62 16.03
C PHE A 232 -2.17 -5.71 15.58
N LEU A 233 -2.47 -6.98 15.84
CA LEU A 233 -1.65 -8.09 15.34
C LEU A 233 -1.55 -8.08 13.81
N ASN A 234 -2.66 -7.81 13.11
CA ASN A 234 -2.62 -7.71 11.64
C ASN A 234 -1.83 -6.48 11.17
N GLU A 235 -1.89 -5.36 11.88
CA GLU A 235 -1.09 -4.16 11.57
C GLU A 235 0.40 -4.42 11.78
N ILE A 236 0.79 -5.12 12.87
CA ILE A 236 2.18 -5.56 13.08
C ILE A 236 2.66 -6.44 11.92
N ILE A 237 1.87 -7.42 11.51
CA ILE A 237 2.22 -8.31 10.40
C ILE A 237 2.45 -7.52 9.12
N ASN A 238 1.56 -6.59 8.81
CA ASN A 238 1.70 -5.74 7.62
C ASN A 238 2.95 -4.86 7.73
N GLN A 239 3.18 -4.25 8.89
CA GLN A 239 4.33 -3.37 9.10
C GLN A 239 5.67 -4.13 8.97
N ILE A 240 5.77 -5.33 9.56
CA ILE A 240 6.96 -6.17 9.41
C ILE A 240 7.18 -6.52 7.94
N ASN A 241 6.15 -6.93 7.21
CA ASN A 241 6.29 -7.34 5.81
C ASN A 241 6.74 -6.22 4.86
N TRP A 242 6.42 -4.95 5.16
CA TRP A 242 6.63 -3.86 4.21
C TRP A 242 7.67 -2.81 4.64
N THR A 243 8.04 -2.76 5.93
CA THR A 243 8.88 -1.69 6.48
C THR A 243 10.20 -2.20 7.07
N VAL A 244 10.24 -3.46 7.51
CA VAL A 244 11.43 -4.02 8.16
C VAL A 244 12.63 -4.00 7.23
N ASP A 245 12.46 -4.37 5.96
CA ASP A 245 13.56 -4.40 4.99
C ASP A 245 14.21 -3.02 4.81
N THR A 246 13.40 -1.96 4.73
CA THR A 246 13.91 -0.57 4.60
C THR A 246 14.71 -0.15 5.83
N THR A 247 14.21 -0.48 7.02
CA THR A 247 14.87 -0.19 8.29
C THR A 247 16.17 -0.97 8.45
N LEU A 248 16.14 -2.27 8.15
CA LEU A 248 17.33 -3.13 8.21
C LEU A 248 18.43 -2.64 7.27
N LEU A 249 18.07 -2.30 6.03
CA LEU A 249 19.02 -1.79 5.04
C LEU A 249 19.68 -0.49 5.48
N GLY A 250 18.93 0.42 6.09
CA GLY A 250 19.49 1.66 6.60
C GLY A 250 20.53 1.44 7.69
N ILE A 251 20.30 0.45 8.57
CA ILE A 251 21.23 0.10 9.65
C ILE A 251 22.44 -0.69 9.12
N ILE A 252 22.23 -1.59 8.14
CA ILE A 252 23.27 -2.52 7.67
C ILE A 252 24.09 -1.92 6.52
N SER A 253 23.44 -1.26 5.56
CA SER A 253 24.02 -0.88 4.26
C SER A 253 24.04 0.62 4.00
N GLY A 254 23.37 1.43 4.83
CA GLY A 254 23.34 2.89 4.74
C GLY A 254 22.30 3.45 3.76
N THR A 255 22.38 4.78 3.53
CA THR A 255 21.36 5.57 2.81
C THR A 255 21.23 5.20 1.34
N ALA A 256 22.34 4.98 0.63
CA ALA A 256 22.32 4.64 -0.80
C ALA A 256 21.57 3.32 -1.09
N ALA A 257 21.84 2.26 -0.30
CA ALA A 257 21.14 0.99 -0.43
C ALA A 257 19.65 1.12 -0.11
N THR A 258 19.30 1.93 0.89
CA THR A 258 17.93 2.22 1.27
C THR A 258 17.20 2.99 0.16
N ALA A 259 17.88 3.93 -0.51
CA ALA A 259 17.32 4.66 -1.64
C ALA A 259 16.99 3.74 -2.82
N ILE A 260 17.92 2.86 -3.18
CA ILE A 260 17.73 1.87 -4.25
C ILE A 260 16.55 0.94 -3.93
N TYR A 261 16.50 0.42 -2.71
CA TYR A 261 15.38 -0.42 -2.27
C TYR A 261 14.06 0.34 -2.27
N GLY A 262 14.06 1.59 -1.79
CA GLY A 262 12.88 2.46 -1.78
C GLY A 262 12.28 2.70 -3.16
N VAL A 263 13.11 2.90 -4.19
CA VAL A 263 12.69 3.01 -5.59
C VAL A 263 12.08 1.70 -6.08
N GLY A 264 12.70 0.55 -5.80
CA GLY A 264 12.16 -0.77 -6.15
C GLY A 264 10.82 -1.05 -5.46
N ALA A 265 10.72 -0.74 -4.18
CA ALA A 265 9.50 -0.88 -3.40
C ALA A 265 8.39 0.06 -3.89
N GLN A 266 8.73 1.27 -4.34
CA GLN A 266 7.76 2.21 -4.94
C GLN A 266 7.14 1.64 -6.22
N ILE A 267 7.94 1.02 -7.09
CA ILE A 267 7.45 0.34 -8.30
C ILE A 267 6.53 -0.83 -7.92
N ASN A 268 6.90 -1.61 -6.91
CA ASN A 268 6.06 -2.67 -6.38
C ASN A 268 4.70 -2.14 -5.87
N GLN A 269 4.67 -0.99 -5.19
CA GLN A 269 3.42 -0.36 -4.75
C GLN A 269 2.51 0.02 -5.92
N TYR A 270 3.06 0.58 -7.02
CA TYR A 270 2.27 0.86 -8.22
C TYR A 270 1.72 -0.42 -8.85
N TYR A 271 2.52 -1.48 -8.90
CA TYR A 271 2.10 -2.77 -9.40
C TYR A 271 0.96 -3.38 -8.56
N MET A 272 1.07 -3.33 -7.25
CA MET A 272 0.02 -3.79 -6.33
C MET A 272 -1.28 -2.99 -6.48
N ALA A 273 -1.19 -1.69 -6.67
CA ALA A 273 -2.36 -0.81 -6.84
C ALA A 273 -3.22 -1.20 -8.05
N LEU A 274 -2.61 -1.71 -9.13
CA LEU A 274 -3.34 -2.20 -10.31
C LEU A 274 -4.27 -3.36 -9.96
N SER A 275 -3.80 -4.32 -9.16
CA SER A 275 -4.62 -5.49 -8.78
C SER A 275 -5.68 -5.13 -7.75
N THR A 276 -5.31 -4.39 -6.71
CA THR A 276 -6.24 -4.07 -5.60
C THR A 276 -7.42 -3.22 -6.05
N SER A 277 -7.24 -2.37 -7.08
CA SER A 277 -8.31 -1.58 -7.69
C SER A 277 -9.39 -2.47 -8.34
N ILE A 278 -9.05 -3.65 -8.84
CA ILE A 278 -9.99 -4.59 -9.45
C ILE A 278 -10.76 -5.37 -8.38
N SER A 279 -10.05 -5.89 -7.37
CA SER A 279 -10.63 -6.80 -6.36
C SER A 279 -11.79 -6.19 -5.59
N GLY A 280 -11.67 -4.91 -5.20
CA GLY A 280 -12.68 -4.23 -4.38
C GLY A 280 -14.07 -4.14 -4.99
N VAL A 281 -14.17 -4.20 -6.33
CA VAL A 281 -15.47 -4.17 -7.04
C VAL A 281 -16.30 -5.42 -6.78
N PHE A 282 -15.65 -6.56 -6.53
CA PHE A 282 -16.31 -7.87 -6.42
C PHE A 282 -16.72 -8.25 -4.99
N THR A 283 -16.28 -7.53 -3.96
CA THR A 283 -16.62 -7.80 -2.54
C THR A 283 -18.12 -7.93 -2.28
N PRO A 284 -19.01 -7.07 -2.82
CA PRO A 284 -20.46 -7.24 -2.62
C PRO A 284 -21.02 -8.50 -3.26
N GLN A 285 -20.46 -8.92 -4.40
CA GLN A 285 -20.88 -10.15 -5.09
C GLN A 285 -20.47 -11.38 -4.29
N ILE A 286 -19.25 -11.40 -3.73
CA ILE A 286 -18.75 -12.49 -2.89
C ILE A 286 -19.65 -12.66 -1.67
N ASN A 287 -19.92 -11.58 -0.93
CA ASN A 287 -20.78 -11.62 0.25
C ASN A 287 -22.17 -12.15 -0.08
N ARG A 288 -22.71 -11.83 -1.26
CA ARG A 288 -24.02 -12.32 -1.70
C ARG A 288 -24.02 -13.82 -1.99
N ILE A 289 -23.00 -14.32 -2.69
CA ILE A 289 -22.85 -15.75 -2.98
C ILE A 289 -22.74 -16.56 -1.68
N VAL A 290 -21.90 -16.10 -0.75
CA VAL A 290 -21.72 -16.76 0.56
C VAL A 290 -23.02 -16.71 1.40
N ALA A 291 -23.68 -15.56 1.47
CA ALA A 291 -24.93 -15.41 2.23
C ALA A 291 -26.10 -16.25 1.67
N ARG A 292 -26.11 -16.51 0.36
CA ARG A 292 -27.14 -17.36 -0.29
C ARG A 292 -26.80 -18.85 -0.26
N GLY A 293 -25.61 -19.24 0.17
CA GLY A 293 -25.17 -20.62 0.15
C GLY A 293 -25.05 -21.21 -1.26
N GLU A 294 -24.72 -20.39 -2.28
CA GLU A 294 -24.70 -20.79 -3.71
C GLU A 294 -23.57 -21.78 -4.05
N GLY A 295 -22.76 -22.18 -3.06
CA GLY A 295 -21.76 -23.23 -3.17
C GLY A 295 -20.36 -22.75 -3.57
N ASP A 296 -19.37 -23.61 -3.34
CA ASP A 296 -17.95 -23.32 -3.54
C ASP A 296 -17.55 -23.28 -5.02
N GLU A 297 -18.33 -23.91 -5.87
CA GLU A 297 -18.10 -23.90 -7.32
C GLU A 297 -18.29 -22.49 -7.90
N GLN A 298 -19.35 -21.78 -7.50
CA GLN A 298 -19.56 -20.40 -7.95
C GLN A 298 -18.47 -19.46 -7.45
N LEU A 299 -18.03 -19.65 -6.20
CA LEU A 299 -16.88 -18.90 -5.65
C LEU A 299 -15.60 -19.20 -6.42
N THR A 300 -15.34 -20.46 -6.78
CA THR A 300 -14.18 -20.85 -7.59
C THR A 300 -14.22 -20.23 -8.98
N ARG A 301 -15.39 -20.22 -9.63
CA ARG A 301 -15.58 -19.59 -10.96
C ARG A 301 -15.33 -18.08 -10.90
N LEU A 302 -15.88 -17.38 -9.88
CA LEU A 302 -15.65 -15.95 -9.69
C LEU A 302 -14.18 -15.67 -9.37
N PHE A 303 -13.57 -16.41 -8.45
CA PHE A 303 -12.17 -16.35 -8.08
C PHE A 303 -11.26 -16.51 -9.30
N THR A 304 -11.53 -17.53 -10.13
CA THR A 304 -10.75 -17.79 -11.34
C THR A 304 -10.94 -16.70 -12.39
N ARG A 305 -12.17 -16.23 -12.61
CA ARG A 305 -12.46 -15.16 -13.58
C ARG A 305 -11.72 -13.89 -13.27
N VAL A 306 -11.78 -13.45 -12.02
CA VAL A 306 -11.11 -12.20 -11.62
C VAL A 306 -9.60 -12.38 -11.59
N GLY A 307 -9.11 -13.53 -11.09
CA GLY A 307 -7.69 -13.87 -11.13
C GLY A 307 -7.11 -13.88 -12.55
N ARG A 308 -7.86 -14.34 -13.55
CA ARG A 308 -7.47 -14.28 -14.98
C ARG A 308 -7.32 -12.84 -15.46
N ILE A 309 -8.29 -11.98 -15.19
CA ILE A 309 -8.23 -10.56 -15.57
C ILE A 309 -7.00 -9.88 -14.93
N GLN A 310 -6.81 -10.13 -13.63
CA GLN A 310 -5.63 -9.60 -12.91
C GLN A 310 -4.33 -10.14 -13.49
N PHE A 311 -4.26 -11.45 -13.78
CA PHE A 311 -3.07 -12.07 -14.36
C PHE A 311 -2.73 -11.46 -15.73
N MET A 312 -3.71 -11.32 -16.64
CA MET A 312 -3.51 -10.69 -17.94
C MET A 312 -2.94 -9.27 -17.82
N LEU A 313 -3.48 -8.46 -16.89
CA LEU A 313 -3.02 -7.09 -16.67
C LEU A 313 -1.63 -7.05 -16.03
N LEU A 314 -1.42 -7.82 -14.97
CA LEU A 314 -0.18 -7.81 -14.20
C LEU A 314 0.98 -8.38 -15.03
N MET A 315 0.75 -9.44 -15.80
CA MET A 315 1.79 -10.02 -16.66
C MET A 315 2.19 -9.13 -17.82
N LEU A 316 1.29 -8.28 -18.35
CA LEU A 316 1.68 -7.24 -19.31
C LEU A 316 2.75 -6.32 -18.70
N VAL A 317 2.52 -5.85 -17.47
CA VAL A 317 3.45 -4.96 -16.79
C VAL A 317 4.75 -5.69 -16.41
N LEU A 318 4.64 -6.88 -15.82
CA LEU A 318 5.80 -7.66 -15.40
C LEU A 318 6.70 -8.03 -16.57
N THR A 319 6.13 -8.60 -17.63
CA THR A 319 6.92 -9.01 -18.81
C THR A 319 7.48 -7.80 -19.58
N GLY A 320 6.72 -6.71 -19.70
CA GLY A 320 7.24 -5.45 -20.25
C GLY A 320 8.37 -4.88 -19.41
N PHE A 321 8.25 -4.91 -18.09
CA PHE A 321 9.26 -4.43 -17.16
C PHE A 321 10.56 -5.27 -17.19
N ILE A 322 10.47 -6.57 -17.47
CA ILE A 322 11.66 -7.42 -17.68
C ILE A 322 12.53 -6.86 -18.83
N PHE A 323 11.92 -6.37 -19.91
CA PHE A 323 12.67 -5.89 -21.09
C PHE A 323 13.16 -4.44 -20.96
N VAL A 324 12.29 -3.55 -20.49
CA VAL A 324 12.60 -2.11 -20.47
C VAL A 324 12.59 -1.49 -19.07
N GLY A 325 12.52 -2.30 -18.02
CA GLY A 325 12.48 -1.81 -16.63
C GLY A 325 13.77 -1.11 -16.22
N MET A 326 14.94 -1.61 -16.63
CA MET A 326 16.20 -0.93 -16.33
C MET A 326 16.32 0.42 -17.05
N PRO A 327 16.12 0.54 -18.38
CA PRO A 327 16.03 1.83 -19.06
C PRO A 327 14.97 2.77 -18.46
N PHE A 328 13.83 2.21 -18.06
CA PHE A 328 12.78 2.99 -17.39
C PHE A 328 13.28 3.59 -16.08
N ILE A 329 13.88 2.79 -15.18
CA ILE A 329 14.40 3.28 -13.90
C ILE A 329 15.49 4.33 -14.10
N GLN A 330 16.39 4.13 -15.05
CA GLN A 330 17.44 5.10 -15.38
C GLN A 330 16.85 6.42 -15.88
N ALA A 331 15.84 6.36 -16.74
CA ALA A 331 15.15 7.55 -17.21
C ALA A 331 14.34 8.22 -16.10
N TRP A 332 13.72 7.43 -15.22
CA TRP A 332 12.82 7.87 -14.18
C TRP A 332 13.56 8.42 -12.95
N GLY A 333 14.49 7.67 -12.38
CA GLY A 333 15.19 8.03 -11.14
C GLY A 333 16.60 8.56 -11.35
N GLY A 334 17.27 8.15 -12.45
CA GLY A 334 18.68 8.39 -12.71
C GLY A 334 19.47 7.09 -12.80
N ALA A 335 20.68 7.18 -13.40
CA ALA A 335 21.53 6.00 -13.63
C ALA A 335 21.97 5.32 -12.31
N GLU A 336 22.10 6.08 -11.25
CA GLU A 336 22.47 5.61 -9.89
C GLU A 336 21.43 4.68 -9.26
N TYR A 337 20.15 4.74 -9.72
CA TYR A 337 19.08 3.85 -9.28
C TYR A 337 18.92 2.59 -10.14
N ALA A 338 19.78 2.35 -11.13
CA ALA A 338 19.70 1.16 -11.98
C ALA A 338 19.60 -0.17 -11.20
N PRO A 339 20.29 -0.38 -10.06
CA PRO A 339 20.14 -1.61 -9.27
C PRO A 339 18.75 -1.83 -8.70
N ALA A 340 17.91 -0.78 -8.59
CA ALA A 340 16.51 -0.90 -8.17
C ALA A 340 15.66 -1.77 -9.11
N TYR A 341 16.10 -1.96 -10.36
CA TYR A 341 15.49 -2.90 -11.30
C TYR A 341 15.41 -4.32 -10.73
N TRP A 342 16.51 -4.83 -10.18
CA TRP A 342 16.55 -6.17 -9.59
C TRP A 342 15.69 -6.26 -8.34
N VAL A 343 15.72 -5.23 -7.49
CA VAL A 343 14.85 -5.14 -6.32
C VAL A 343 13.37 -5.17 -6.74
N ALA A 344 12.98 -4.36 -7.71
CA ALA A 344 11.62 -4.32 -8.22
C ALA A 344 11.19 -5.67 -8.79
N LEU A 345 12.00 -6.34 -9.63
CA LEU A 345 11.69 -7.65 -10.19
C LEU A 345 11.49 -8.73 -9.12
N LEU A 346 12.37 -8.74 -8.11
CA LEU A 346 12.29 -9.69 -7.00
C LEU A 346 11.06 -9.47 -6.13
N LEU A 347 10.55 -8.25 -6.06
CA LEU A 347 9.32 -7.94 -5.34
C LEU A 347 8.07 -8.21 -6.19
N ILE A 348 8.01 -7.71 -7.44
CA ILE A 348 6.81 -7.82 -8.27
C ILE A 348 6.54 -9.23 -8.81
N GLY A 349 7.59 -10.02 -9.06
CA GLY A 349 7.44 -11.40 -9.52
C GLY A 349 6.63 -12.26 -8.54
N PRO A 350 7.12 -12.48 -7.32
CA PRO A 350 6.42 -13.31 -6.32
C PRO A 350 5.10 -12.73 -5.85
N VAL A 351 4.97 -11.40 -5.71
CA VAL A 351 3.73 -10.75 -5.28
C VAL A 351 2.60 -10.92 -6.30
N THR A 352 2.90 -11.24 -7.54
CA THR A 352 1.88 -11.54 -8.57
C THR A 352 0.96 -12.68 -8.10
N VAL A 353 1.48 -13.71 -7.42
CA VAL A 353 0.66 -14.83 -6.92
C VAL A 353 -0.45 -14.37 -5.97
N PRO A 354 -0.16 -13.73 -4.82
CA PRO A 354 -1.22 -13.23 -3.95
C PRO A 354 -2.10 -12.16 -4.60
N LEU A 355 -1.60 -11.40 -5.57
CA LEU A 355 -2.38 -10.38 -6.24
C LEU A 355 -3.48 -10.95 -7.15
N ILE A 356 -3.20 -12.02 -7.89
CA ILE A 356 -4.21 -12.70 -8.71
C ILE A 356 -5.18 -13.53 -7.87
N GLN A 357 -4.85 -13.76 -6.60
CA GLN A 357 -5.67 -14.48 -5.63
C GLN A 357 -6.32 -13.53 -4.60
N ASN A 358 -6.27 -12.23 -4.84
CA ASN A 358 -6.67 -11.22 -3.84
C ASN A 358 -8.15 -11.33 -3.44
N ILE A 359 -9.02 -11.79 -4.34
CA ILE A 359 -10.43 -12.12 -4.03
C ILE A 359 -10.55 -13.24 -2.98
N GLY A 360 -9.60 -14.15 -2.91
CA GLY A 360 -9.56 -15.19 -1.88
C GLY A 360 -9.56 -14.65 -0.46
N ILE A 361 -9.01 -13.45 -0.25
CA ILE A 361 -9.04 -12.73 1.03
C ILE A 361 -10.48 -12.38 1.41
N GLU A 362 -11.24 -11.85 0.46
CA GLU A 362 -12.62 -11.45 0.67
C GLU A 362 -13.51 -12.69 0.89
N ILE A 363 -13.24 -13.81 0.18
CA ILE A 363 -13.93 -15.08 0.40
C ILE A 363 -13.67 -15.62 1.80
N GLN A 364 -12.42 -15.59 2.28
CA GLN A 364 -12.07 -15.98 3.65
C GLN A 364 -12.77 -15.13 4.69
N ARG A 365 -12.88 -13.82 4.46
CA ARG A 365 -13.59 -12.89 5.35
C ARG A 365 -15.08 -13.20 5.37
N ALA A 366 -15.69 -13.39 4.20
CA ALA A 366 -17.10 -13.71 4.08
C ALA A 366 -17.47 -15.06 4.74
N LYS A 367 -16.58 -16.06 4.66
CA LYS A 367 -16.72 -17.37 5.32
C LYS A 367 -16.26 -17.36 6.79
N ASN A 368 -15.78 -16.22 7.33
CA ASN A 368 -15.19 -16.09 8.68
C ASN A 368 -13.99 -17.03 8.95
N MET A 369 -13.20 -17.32 7.90
CA MET A 369 -12.06 -18.25 7.94
C MET A 369 -10.71 -17.54 7.77
N HIS A 370 -10.60 -16.27 8.16
CA HIS A 370 -9.40 -15.43 7.98
C HIS A 370 -8.29 -15.67 9.01
N GLN A 371 -8.56 -16.40 10.12
CA GLN A 371 -7.62 -16.59 11.23
C GLN A 371 -6.35 -17.34 10.80
N PHE A 372 -6.49 -18.38 9.98
CA PHE A 372 -5.34 -19.16 9.50
C PHE A 372 -4.38 -18.30 8.68
N ARG A 373 -4.94 -17.47 7.78
CA ARG A 373 -4.14 -16.51 7.01
C ARG A 373 -3.31 -15.59 7.90
N SER A 374 -3.90 -15.04 8.95
CA SER A 374 -3.16 -14.17 9.89
C SER A 374 -1.98 -14.89 10.53
N LYS A 375 -2.14 -16.17 10.91
CA LYS A 375 -1.04 -17.00 11.44
C LYS A 375 0.05 -17.21 10.40
N VAL A 376 -0.32 -17.56 9.16
CA VAL A 376 0.65 -17.77 8.06
C VAL A 376 1.42 -16.48 7.77
N TYR A 377 0.74 -15.34 7.68
CA TYR A 377 1.38 -14.05 7.43
C TYR A 377 2.30 -13.60 8.57
N PHE A 378 1.96 -13.95 9.81
CA PHE A 378 2.85 -13.75 10.95
C PHE A 378 4.12 -14.59 10.84
N CYS A 379 4.00 -15.88 10.52
CA CYS A 379 5.15 -16.74 10.26
C CYS A 379 5.99 -16.28 9.07
N MET A 380 5.33 -15.81 8.00
CA MET A 380 6.01 -15.20 6.85
C MET A 380 6.82 -13.97 7.25
N ALA A 381 6.24 -13.07 8.06
CA ALA A 381 6.91 -11.86 8.50
C ALA A 381 8.18 -12.16 9.33
N ILE A 382 8.09 -13.12 10.25
CA ILE A 382 9.26 -13.58 11.04
C ILE A 382 10.28 -14.28 10.12
N GLY A 383 9.82 -15.18 9.27
CA GLY A 383 10.68 -15.89 8.30
C GLY A 383 11.39 -14.92 7.35
N ASN A 384 10.66 -13.91 6.86
CA ASN A 384 11.24 -12.83 6.05
C ASN A 384 12.37 -12.12 6.82
N ALA A 385 12.12 -11.66 8.04
CA ALA A 385 13.14 -10.98 8.83
C ALA A 385 14.39 -11.85 9.05
N ILE A 386 14.20 -13.15 9.38
CA ILE A 386 15.32 -14.09 9.61
C ILE A 386 16.13 -14.29 8.33
N VAL A 387 15.50 -14.37 7.16
CA VAL A 387 16.18 -14.61 5.87
C VAL A 387 16.76 -13.31 5.31
N SER A 388 16.05 -12.19 5.44
CA SER A 388 16.46 -10.88 4.90
C SER A 388 17.69 -10.32 5.60
N VAL A 389 17.89 -10.57 6.92
CA VAL A 389 19.06 -10.06 7.64
C VAL A 389 20.38 -10.59 7.05
N PRO A 390 20.64 -11.90 6.98
CA PRO A 390 21.91 -12.42 6.43
C PRO A 390 22.07 -12.14 4.94
N LEU A 391 20.97 -12.21 4.16
CA LEU A 391 21.03 -11.89 2.74
C LEU A 391 21.26 -10.39 2.52
N GLY A 392 20.66 -9.53 3.32
CA GLY A 392 20.85 -8.09 3.29
C GLY A 392 22.28 -7.67 3.65
N MET A 393 22.90 -8.34 4.64
CA MET A 393 24.32 -8.13 4.97
C MET A 393 25.26 -8.49 3.81
N LYS A 394 24.92 -9.51 3.02
CA LYS A 394 25.76 -10.02 1.94
C LYS A 394 25.50 -9.31 0.59
N PHE A 395 24.25 -9.04 0.28
CA PHE A 395 23.82 -8.57 -1.04
C PHE A 395 23.06 -7.22 -1.00
N GLY A 396 23.04 -6.55 0.15
CA GLY A 396 22.33 -5.27 0.30
C GLY A 396 20.85 -5.36 0.00
N GLY A 397 20.30 -4.37 -0.72
CA GLY A 397 18.88 -4.29 -1.06
C GLY A 397 18.35 -5.48 -1.87
N ILE A 398 19.18 -6.06 -2.75
CA ILE A 398 18.81 -7.26 -3.51
C ILE A 398 18.63 -8.45 -2.56
N GLY A 399 19.48 -8.56 -1.53
CA GLY A 399 19.38 -9.62 -0.52
C GLY A 399 18.07 -9.53 0.29
N CYS A 400 17.67 -8.34 0.73
CA CYS A 400 16.39 -8.14 1.41
C CYS A 400 15.20 -8.49 0.49
N ALA A 401 15.25 -8.04 -0.77
CA ALA A 401 14.21 -8.38 -1.75
C ALA A 401 14.12 -9.89 -2.01
N LEU A 402 15.24 -10.60 -2.02
CA LEU A 402 15.26 -12.07 -2.11
C LEU A 402 14.60 -12.73 -0.90
N GLY A 403 14.87 -12.26 0.33
CA GLY A 403 14.22 -12.75 1.54
C GLY A 403 12.70 -12.60 1.46
N THR A 404 12.23 -11.42 1.06
CA THR A 404 10.81 -11.14 0.83
C THR A 404 10.22 -12.03 -0.27
N ALA A 405 10.93 -12.23 -1.39
CA ALA A 405 10.53 -13.12 -2.47
C ALA A 405 10.32 -14.56 -2.01
N ILE A 406 11.31 -15.11 -1.27
CA ILE A 406 11.23 -16.47 -0.72
C ILE A 406 10.04 -16.62 0.22
N SER A 407 9.86 -15.69 1.15
CA SER A 407 8.74 -15.69 2.10
C SER A 407 7.38 -15.63 1.38
N MET A 408 7.27 -14.83 0.32
CA MET A 408 6.06 -14.73 -0.51
C MET A 408 5.77 -16.00 -1.28
N ILE A 409 6.78 -16.63 -1.87
CA ILE A 409 6.63 -17.90 -2.60
C ILE A 409 6.20 -19.01 -1.65
N VAL A 410 6.85 -19.14 -0.51
CA VAL A 410 6.50 -20.18 0.47
C VAL A 410 5.10 -19.95 1.05
N GLY A 411 4.83 -18.75 1.55
CA GLY A 411 3.57 -18.46 2.21
C GLY A 411 2.39 -18.42 1.25
N ASN A 412 2.47 -17.61 0.20
CA ASN A 412 1.35 -17.45 -0.73
C ASN A 412 1.36 -18.49 -1.87
N GLY A 413 2.54 -18.88 -2.35
CA GLY A 413 2.66 -19.85 -3.43
C GLY A 413 2.30 -21.28 -2.99
N PHE A 414 2.69 -21.71 -1.79
CA PHE A 414 2.44 -23.06 -1.32
C PHE A 414 1.39 -23.12 -0.20
N ILE A 415 1.63 -22.48 0.95
CA ILE A 415 0.78 -22.67 2.14
C ILE A 415 -0.64 -22.13 1.90
N MET A 416 -0.81 -20.93 1.33
CA MET A 416 -2.13 -20.38 1.10
C MET A 416 -2.88 -21.12 -0.02
N ASN A 417 -2.20 -21.61 -1.07
CA ASN A 417 -2.82 -22.42 -2.12
C ASN A 417 -3.33 -23.75 -1.56
N TRP A 418 -2.53 -24.40 -0.71
CA TRP A 418 -2.96 -25.61 0.02
C TRP A 418 -4.21 -25.32 0.86
N TYR A 419 -4.22 -24.21 1.62
CA TYR A 419 -5.33 -23.83 2.48
C TYR A 419 -6.61 -23.52 1.67
N TYR A 420 -6.47 -22.81 0.55
CA TYR A 420 -7.60 -22.55 -0.36
C TYR A 420 -8.23 -23.84 -0.88
N GLN A 421 -7.40 -24.81 -1.28
CA GLN A 421 -7.87 -26.10 -1.79
C GLN A 421 -8.56 -26.96 -0.71
N THR A 422 -7.94 -27.06 0.48
CA THR A 422 -8.34 -28.05 1.49
C THR A 422 -9.39 -27.54 2.47
N HIS A 423 -9.42 -26.26 2.78
CA HIS A 423 -10.26 -25.70 3.85
C HIS A 423 -11.28 -24.68 3.36
N ILE A 424 -10.93 -23.88 2.36
CA ILE A 424 -11.85 -22.86 1.83
C ILE A 424 -12.81 -23.43 0.79
N GLY A 425 -12.45 -24.56 0.16
CA GLY A 425 -13.27 -25.21 -0.86
C GLY A 425 -13.08 -24.61 -2.27
N LEU A 426 -11.98 -23.83 -2.50
CA LEU A 426 -11.67 -23.32 -3.82
C LEU A 426 -10.85 -24.34 -4.60
N ASP A 427 -11.29 -24.71 -5.81
CA ASP A 427 -10.53 -25.58 -6.69
C ASP A 427 -9.30 -24.85 -7.28
N MET A 428 -8.15 -25.01 -6.60
CA MET A 428 -6.89 -24.40 -7.00
C MET A 428 -6.27 -25.08 -8.21
N VAL A 429 -6.58 -26.37 -8.46
CA VAL A 429 -6.12 -27.07 -9.66
C VAL A 429 -6.80 -26.47 -10.89
N TYR A 430 -8.12 -26.29 -10.84
CA TYR A 430 -8.87 -25.58 -11.88
C TYR A 430 -8.35 -24.15 -12.08
N PHE A 431 -8.13 -23.41 -10.98
CA PHE A 431 -7.61 -22.05 -11.04
C PHE A 431 -6.28 -21.98 -11.80
N TRP A 432 -5.28 -22.75 -11.36
CA TRP A 432 -3.95 -22.71 -11.98
C TRP A 432 -3.95 -23.23 -13.42
N LYS A 433 -4.74 -24.24 -13.75
CA LYS A 433 -4.91 -24.70 -15.13
C LYS A 433 -5.45 -23.58 -16.02
N ARG A 434 -6.41 -22.80 -15.53
CA ARG A 434 -7.00 -21.67 -16.28
C ARG A 434 -6.07 -20.47 -16.37
N ILE A 435 -5.25 -20.22 -15.34
CA ILE A 435 -4.23 -19.16 -15.35
C ILE A 435 -3.07 -19.53 -16.28
N LEU A 436 -2.48 -20.72 -16.13
CA LEU A 436 -1.36 -21.17 -16.95
C LEU A 436 -1.74 -21.31 -18.43
N GLY A 437 -3.00 -21.61 -18.73
CA GLY A 437 -3.51 -21.62 -20.09
C GLY A 437 -3.45 -20.28 -20.81
N ILE A 438 -3.20 -19.16 -20.10
CA ILE A 438 -3.00 -17.83 -20.69
C ILE A 438 -1.57 -17.66 -21.21
N VAL A 439 -0.59 -18.32 -20.59
CA VAL A 439 0.84 -18.13 -20.88
C VAL A 439 1.22 -18.31 -22.35
N PRO A 440 0.72 -19.33 -23.08
CA PRO A 440 1.05 -19.49 -24.50
C PRO A 440 0.66 -18.27 -25.36
N ALA A 441 -0.43 -17.58 -25.00
CA ALA A 441 -0.88 -16.39 -25.73
C ALA A 441 0.04 -15.18 -25.57
N MET A 442 0.93 -15.18 -24.55
CA MET A 442 1.91 -14.12 -24.30
C MET A 442 3.22 -14.35 -25.08
N LEU A 443 3.49 -15.57 -25.53
CA LEU A 443 4.75 -15.93 -26.20
C LEU A 443 5.07 -15.05 -27.42
N PRO A 444 4.13 -14.67 -28.29
CA PRO A 444 4.44 -13.76 -29.40
C PRO A 444 4.97 -12.40 -28.95
N ALA A 445 4.38 -11.83 -27.87
CA ALA A 445 4.86 -10.57 -27.31
C ALA A 445 6.23 -10.74 -26.65
N ILE A 446 6.45 -11.82 -25.92
CA ILE A 446 7.76 -12.14 -25.30
C ILE A 446 8.82 -12.31 -26.39
N ALA A 447 8.52 -13.02 -27.49
CA ALA A 447 9.43 -13.17 -28.61
C ALA A 447 9.76 -11.81 -29.27
N LEU A 448 8.77 -10.94 -29.46
CA LEU A 448 8.97 -9.57 -29.91
C LEU A 448 9.88 -8.80 -28.96
N GLY A 449 9.64 -8.92 -27.64
CA GLY A 449 10.46 -8.27 -26.60
C GLY A 449 11.92 -8.70 -26.68
N VAL A 450 12.18 -10.00 -26.78
CA VAL A 450 13.53 -10.56 -26.92
C VAL A 450 14.20 -10.06 -28.20
N ALA A 451 13.50 -10.07 -29.33
CA ALA A 451 14.02 -9.58 -30.60
C ALA A 451 14.32 -8.07 -30.56
N ALA A 452 13.40 -7.29 -30.00
CA ALA A 452 13.55 -5.83 -29.92
C ALA A 452 14.76 -5.42 -29.07
N VAL A 453 14.98 -6.05 -27.90
CA VAL A 453 16.12 -5.74 -27.03
C VAL A 453 17.46 -6.21 -27.61
N ARG A 454 17.45 -7.26 -28.46
CA ARG A 454 18.66 -7.70 -29.16
C ARG A 454 19.03 -6.79 -30.34
N LEU A 455 18.04 -6.18 -30.98
CA LEU A 455 18.25 -5.36 -32.19
C LEU A 455 18.46 -3.87 -31.85
N HIS A 456 17.91 -3.41 -30.73
CA HIS A 456 17.93 -1.99 -30.36
C HIS A 456 18.10 -1.79 -28.85
N THR A 457 18.92 -0.82 -28.46
CA THR A 457 19.07 -0.36 -27.10
C THR A 457 18.07 0.76 -26.80
N PHE A 458 17.10 0.52 -25.96
CA PHE A 458 16.10 1.51 -25.56
C PHE A 458 16.65 2.40 -24.45
N THR A 459 16.70 3.71 -24.69
CA THR A 459 17.17 4.68 -23.68
C THR A 459 16.17 5.82 -23.53
N GLY A 460 16.07 6.36 -22.31
CA GLY A 460 15.15 7.45 -22.01
C GLY A 460 13.67 7.08 -22.13
N TYR A 461 12.80 8.05 -21.88
CA TYR A 461 11.35 7.84 -21.94
C TYR A 461 10.85 7.51 -23.36
N SER A 462 11.42 8.15 -24.37
CA SER A 462 11.04 7.90 -25.77
C SER A 462 11.34 6.46 -26.19
N GLY A 463 12.51 5.92 -25.79
CA GLY A 463 12.87 4.53 -26.05
C GLY A 463 11.93 3.56 -25.33
N VAL A 464 11.62 3.82 -24.07
CA VAL A 464 10.67 2.99 -23.30
C VAL A 464 9.29 3.00 -23.96
N LEU A 465 8.76 4.16 -24.39
CA LEU A 465 7.47 4.25 -25.07
C LEU A 465 7.48 3.58 -26.45
N MET A 466 8.56 3.72 -27.20
CA MET A 466 8.75 3.08 -28.50
C MET A 466 8.71 1.54 -28.39
N PHE A 467 9.18 0.99 -27.28
CA PHE A 467 9.06 -0.44 -26.99
C PHE A 467 7.67 -0.78 -26.46
N ALA A 468 7.18 -0.05 -25.45
CA ALA A 468 6.00 -0.43 -24.67
C ALA A 468 4.72 -0.46 -25.52
N VAL A 469 4.55 0.48 -26.46
CA VAL A 469 3.33 0.57 -27.28
C VAL A 469 3.19 -0.62 -28.23
N PRO A 470 4.18 -0.98 -29.07
CA PRO A 470 4.08 -2.17 -29.92
C PRO A 470 3.99 -3.46 -29.09
N TYR A 471 4.75 -3.55 -27.98
CA TYR A 471 4.71 -4.70 -27.08
C TYR A 471 3.30 -4.92 -26.52
N ALA A 472 2.67 -3.88 -25.99
CA ALA A 472 1.32 -3.95 -25.47
C ALA A 472 0.27 -4.29 -26.54
N ALA A 473 0.46 -3.79 -27.77
CA ALA A 473 -0.43 -4.09 -28.88
C ALA A 473 -0.35 -5.58 -29.29
N VAL A 474 0.86 -6.14 -29.42
CA VAL A 474 1.05 -7.57 -29.74
C VAL A 474 0.57 -8.44 -28.58
N TYR A 475 0.85 -8.04 -27.33
CA TYR A 475 0.37 -8.74 -26.15
C TYR A 475 -1.17 -8.78 -26.09
N ALA A 476 -1.83 -7.65 -26.28
CA ALA A 476 -3.29 -7.56 -26.29
C ALA A 476 -3.91 -8.36 -27.45
N ALA A 477 -3.31 -8.32 -28.64
CA ALA A 477 -3.75 -9.12 -29.80
C ALA A 477 -3.61 -10.62 -29.53
N GLY A 478 -2.48 -11.05 -28.96
CA GLY A 478 -2.25 -12.44 -28.55
C GLY A 478 -3.28 -12.93 -27.53
N LEU A 479 -3.54 -12.17 -26.50
CA LEU A 479 -4.55 -12.50 -25.49
C LEU A 479 -5.97 -12.56 -26.10
N TYR A 480 -6.33 -11.56 -26.90
CA TYR A 480 -7.66 -11.49 -27.53
C TYR A 480 -7.91 -12.70 -28.45
N ARG A 481 -6.88 -13.13 -29.19
CA ARG A 481 -7.00 -14.22 -30.19
C ARG A 481 -6.95 -15.60 -29.54
N PHE A 482 -6.10 -15.82 -28.52
CA PHE A 482 -5.74 -17.16 -28.04
C PHE A 482 -6.12 -17.47 -26.61
N ALA A 483 -6.30 -16.44 -25.73
CA ALA A 483 -6.51 -16.68 -24.30
C ALA A 483 -7.87 -16.24 -23.77
N MET A 484 -8.46 -15.15 -24.31
CA MET A 484 -9.72 -14.60 -23.81
C MET A 484 -10.90 -15.49 -24.15
N ASP A 485 -11.75 -15.75 -23.15
CA ASP A 485 -13.05 -16.35 -23.35
C ASP A 485 -14.08 -15.33 -23.90
N GLU A 486 -15.30 -15.81 -24.27
CA GLU A 486 -16.33 -14.93 -24.86
C GLU A 486 -16.71 -13.79 -23.92
N SER A 487 -16.83 -14.05 -22.62
CA SER A 487 -17.22 -13.03 -21.65
C SER A 487 -16.14 -11.96 -21.47
N GLU A 488 -14.85 -12.34 -21.55
CA GLU A 488 -13.70 -11.42 -21.49
C GLU A 488 -13.63 -10.58 -22.78
N ARG A 489 -13.86 -11.20 -23.96
CA ARG A 489 -13.93 -10.48 -25.25
C ARG A 489 -15.06 -9.47 -25.30
N ASP A 490 -16.24 -9.83 -24.77
CA ASP A 490 -17.39 -8.93 -24.74
C ASP A 490 -17.16 -7.74 -23.80
N MET A 491 -16.44 -7.95 -22.70
CA MET A 491 -16.01 -6.85 -21.82
C MET A 491 -15.12 -5.86 -22.60
N VAL A 492 -14.12 -6.34 -23.32
CA VAL A 492 -13.24 -5.51 -24.16
C VAL A 492 -14.04 -4.77 -25.23
N ARG A 493 -14.94 -5.48 -25.96
CA ARG A 493 -15.81 -4.86 -26.99
C ARG A 493 -16.69 -3.77 -26.41
N SER A 494 -17.22 -3.96 -25.19
CA SER A 494 -18.07 -2.97 -24.53
C SER A 494 -17.31 -1.67 -24.20
N VAL A 495 -16.05 -1.79 -23.75
CA VAL A 495 -15.17 -0.65 -23.49
C VAL A 495 -14.83 0.09 -24.78
N VAL A 496 -14.43 -0.63 -25.83
CA VAL A 496 -14.11 -0.02 -27.13
C VAL A 496 -15.30 0.72 -27.74
N ARG A 497 -16.53 0.17 -27.61
CA ARG A 497 -17.77 0.84 -28.05
C ARG A 497 -18.04 2.14 -27.28
N LYS A 498 -17.73 2.17 -25.97
CA LYS A 498 -17.91 3.40 -25.15
C LYS A 498 -16.89 4.50 -25.46
N ILE A 499 -15.67 4.13 -25.89
CA ILE A 499 -14.64 5.10 -26.27
C ILE A 499 -14.92 5.69 -27.67
N ARG A 500 -15.61 4.93 -28.54
CA ARG A 500 -15.97 5.40 -29.89
C ARG A 500 -17.23 6.28 -29.95
N ARG A 501 -17.97 6.35 -28.86
CA ARG A 501 -19.11 7.28 -28.65
C ARG A 501 -18.69 8.50 -27.84
#